data_957e9eca21d8dc9709f2febeb55a78d8
#
_entry.id   957e9eca21d8dc9709f2febeb55a78d8
#
_cell.length_a   1.000
_cell.length_b   1.000
_cell.length_c   1.000
_cell.angle_alpha   90.00
_cell.angle_beta   90.00
_cell.angle_gamma   90.00
#
_symmetry.space_group_name_H-M   'P 1'
#
loop_
_entity.id
_entity.type
_entity.pdbx_description
1 polymer ?
#
loop_
_entity_poly.entity_id
_entity_poly.type
_entity_poly.pdbx_seq_one_letter_code
_entity_poly.pdbx_strand_id
1 'polypeptide(L)'
;MRPAKTQPTRVVSLNLRAALLTALLPGLGHFTLGDRRRAALFLAPVLTLAGATLLLVLLGGTTQLLILLVTPGSLVLLGVLNLLLAAWRFGTLAHLLRGVRLPRRDRVLVFVATLLLVAAPHIAVGRSLVAFDELLNETFAETSPSPSTSPNESASAPGSPSPGGSADVSPGTSVGRGGGTGTLPSLTVTTPWARPGEVPWGDDGKFDLLLLGSDAGSDRWSRRMDVMLLVEVDVATGRVAMFGFPRNMVNVPLPPGAARNASPCGCFKKLLNEVYTDATFYYPQLWPGEGSVSGIAAVRATISELTQRPIDAVLVADLWGVIKVVDAMGGIDMNVTEPIYDKNYPDPVLGSIQLRIGSGLQHFDGRLALAYARSRHQDSDYGRMRRQQALLLAIRDQLGAATILNAPALASAAKGYVWTDLPRSSLPNLVDLFSRAATAQVRLYRFAPSAYPAYLNAATIAKIRSVIANAFPAVPSPSPSPSDVPSISPEASPSAPESTSP
;
A
#
# COMPACT_ATOMS: atom_id res chain seq x y z
N MET A 1 -54.04 59.66 3.32
CA MET A 1 -53.09 58.69 2.78
C MET A 1 -52.71 57.67 3.86
N ARG A 2 -53.16 56.40 3.75
CA ARG A 2 -52.77 55.33 4.69
C ARG A 2 -51.37 54.81 4.28
N PRO A 3 -50.43 54.60 5.22
CA PRO A 3 -49.16 54.06 4.87
C PRO A 3 -49.34 52.60 4.42
N ALA A 4 -48.73 52.23 3.28
CA ALA A 4 -48.73 50.91 2.71
C ALA A 4 -48.14 49.92 3.71
N LYS A 5 -48.96 48.95 4.16
CA LYS A 5 -48.50 47.81 4.98
C LYS A 5 -47.50 47.02 4.13
N THR A 6 -46.19 47.18 4.36
CA THR A 6 -45.15 46.34 3.84
C THR A 6 -45.48 44.88 4.14
N GLN A 7 -45.63 44.06 3.11
CA GLN A 7 -46.15 42.70 3.19
C GLN A 7 -45.26 41.82 4.09
N PRO A 8 -45.78 41.21 5.15
CA PRO A 8 -45.04 40.33 6.06
C PRO A 8 -44.43 39.09 5.33
N THR A 9 -45.01 38.69 4.21
CA THR A 9 -44.57 37.58 3.37
C THR A 9 -43.19 37.76 2.75
N ARG A 10 -42.79 39.00 2.38
CA ARG A 10 -41.50 39.29 1.77
C ARG A 10 -40.32 39.20 2.76
N VAL A 11 -40.54 39.62 3.99
CA VAL A 11 -39.53 39.56 5.07
C VAL A 11 -39.30 38.10 5.50
N VAL A 12 -40.38 37.32 5.63
CA VAL A 12 -40.28 35.90 6.00
C VAL A 12 -39.53 35.10 4.93
N SER A 13 -39.80 35.35 3.66
CA SER A 13 -39.07 34.67 2.59
C SER A 13 -37.57 35.01 2.53
N LEU A 14 -37.19 36.27 2.85
CA LEU A 14 -35.80 36.68 2.94
C LEU A 14 -35.07 36.00 4.12
N ASN A 15 -35.74 35.91 5.28
CA ASN A 15 -35.23 35.25 6.47
C ASN A 15 -35.00 33.75 6.26
N LEU A 16 -35.92 33.08 5.62
CA LEU A 16 -35.78 31.65 5.26
C LEU A 16 -34.59 31.43 4.30
N ARG A 17 -34.51 32.26 3.24
CA ARG A 17 -33.38 32.17 2.30
C ARG A 17 -32.03 32.39 3.00
N ALA A 18 -31.94 33.39 3.92
CA ALA A 18 -30.74 33.66 4.67
C ALA A 18 -30.35 32.45 5.56
N ALA A 19 -31.33 31.79 6.21
CA ALA A 19 -31.04 30.62 7.02
C ALA A 19 -30.56 29.43 6.19
N LEU A 20 -31.18 29.14 5.05
CA LEU A 20 -30.77 28.06 4.13
C LEU A 20 -29.43 28.31 3.51
N LEU A 21 -29.12 29.56 3.10
CA LEU A 21 -27.81 29.94 2.59
C LEU A 21 -26.70 29.84 3.66
N THR A 22 -27.01 30.12 4.94
CA THR A 22 -26.05 29.90 6.03
C THR A 22 -25.82 28.43 6.32
N ALA A 23 -26.85 27.58 6.18
CA ALA A 23 -26.69 26.12 6.28
C ALA A 23 -25.80 25.58 5.14
N LEU A 24 -25.92 26.15 3.93
CA LEU A 24 -25.08 25.78 2.79
C LEU A 24 -23.63 26.25 2.99
N LEU A 25 -23.44 27.55 3.26
CA LEU A 25 -22.11 28.13 3.46
C LEU A 25 -22.17 29.19 4.58
N PRO A 26 -21.33 29.05 5.64
CA PRO A 26 -21.31 29.97 6.77
C PRO A 26 -21.11 31.43 6.31
N GLY A 27 -21.95 32.33 6.83
CA GLY A 27 -21.86 33.76 6.49
C GLY A 27 -22.71 34.23 5.32
N LEU A 28 -23.10 33.37 4.35
CA LEU A 28 -23.92 33.80 3.21
C LEU A 28 -25.26 34.41 3.61
N GLY A 29 -25.93 33.87 4.60
CA GLY A 29 -27.17 34.44 5.12
C GLY A 29 -26.98 35.81 5.76
N HIS A 30 -25.88 36.05 6.44
CA HIS A 30 -25.55 37.36 6.98
C HIS A 30 -25.31 38.38 5.85
N PHE A 31 -24.65 37.94 4.76
CA PHE A 31 -24.46 38.76 3.58
C PHE A 31 -25.79 39.19 2.95
N THR A 32 -26.76 38.27 2.81
CA THR A 32 -28.09 38.57 2.25
C THR A 32 -28.93 39.48 3.13
N LEU A 33 -28.67 39.52 4.44
CA LEU A 33 -29.28 40.43 5.38
C LEU A 33 -28.54 41.79 5.47
N GLY A 34 -27.48 42.01 4.69
CA GLY A 34 -26.74 43.26 4.62
C GLY A 34 -25.58 43.41 5.62
N ASP A 35 -25.36 42.42 6.49
CA ASP A 35 -24.25 42.45 7.49
C ASP A 35 -22.96 41.85 6.91
N ARG A 36 -22.27 42.66 6.12
CA ARG A 36 -21.03 42.26 5.42
C ARG A 36 -19.88 41.92 6.39
N ARG A 37 -19.79 42.57 7.55
CA ARG A 37 -18.72 42.30 8.53
C ARG A 37 -18.86 40.92 9.12
N ARG A 38 -20.08 40.57 9.59
CA ARG A 38 -20.34 39.22 10.11
C ARG A 38 -20.27 38.17 9.03
N ALA A 39 -20.71 38.46 7.81
CA ALA A 39 -20.58 37.54 6.67
C ALA A 39 -19.10 37.18 6.45
N ALA A 40 -18.20 38.17 6.40
CA ALA A 40 -16.77 37.94 6.23
C ALA A 40 -16.17 37.16 7.42
N LEU A 41 -16.52 37.50 8.66
CA LEU A 41 -16.04 36.81 9.86
C LEU A 41 -16.41 35.33 9.85
N PHE A 42 -17.65 35.00 9.49
CA PHE A 42 -18.12 33.62 9.50
C PHE A 42 -17.63 32.82 8.29
N LEU A 43 -17.34 33.45 7.17
CA LEU A 43 -16.81 32.81 5.97
C LEU A 43 -15.29 32.58 6.06
N ALA A 44 -14.57 33.41 6.81
CA ALA A 44 -13.10 33.40 6.88
C ALA A 44 -12.50 32.02 7.22
N PRO A 45 -12.95 31.24 8.24
CA PRO A 45 -12.37 29.94 8.54
C PRO A 45 -12.50 28.93 7.39
N VAL A 46 -13.60 28.97 6.66
CA VAL A 46 -13.82 28.09 5.51
C VAL A 46 -12.91 28.47 4.35
N LEU A 47 -12.78 29.76 4.06
CA LEU A 47 -11.90 30.27 3.00
C LEU A 47 -10.42 30.05 3.35
N THR A 48 -10.00 30.23 4.60
CA THR A 48 -8.62 29.97 5.02
C THR A 48 -8.27 28.49 4.91
N LEU A 49 -9.18 27.59 5.31
CA LEU A 49 -8.99 26.15 5.15
C LEU A 49 -8.93 25.76 3.69
N ALA A 50 -9.85 26.23 2.86
CA ALA A 50 -9.86 25.97 1.42
C ALA A 50 -8.60 26.53 0.73
N GLY A 51 -8.18 27.75 1.12
CA GLY A 51 -6.95 28.37 0.61
C GLY A 51 -5.69 27.60 1.02
N ALA A 52 -5.61 27.16 2.27
CA ALA A 52 -4.50 26.33 2.77
C ALA A 52 -4.42 24.98 2.03
N THR A 53 -5.56 24.31 1.82
CA THR A 53 -5.62 23.06 1.05
C THR A 53 -5.22 23.29 -0.40
N LEU A 54 -5.71 24.36 -1.03
CA LEU A 54 -5.34 24.71 -2.40
C LEU A 54 -3.83 25.00 -2.49
N LEU A 55 -3.28 25.77 -1.56
CA LEU A 55 -1.86 26.09 -1.50
C LEU A 55 -1.01 24.83 -1.34
N LEU A 56 -1.42 23.91 -0.46
CA LEU A 56 -0.76 22.62 -0.28
C LEU A 56 -0.71 21.82 -1.58
N VAL A 57 -1.82 21.78 -2.33
CA VAL A 57 -1.89 21.09 -3.63
C VAL A 57 -1.05 21.80 -4.70
N LEU A 58 -1.05 23.13 -4.73
CA LEU A 58 -0.28 23.89 -5.71
C LEU A 58 1.24 23.80 -5.49
N LEU A 59 1.69 23.77 -4.22
CA LEU A 59 3.11 23.73 -3.89
C LEU A 59 3.67 22.31 -3.85
N GLY A 60 2.91 21.34 -3.36
CA GLY A 60 3.38 19.97 -3.12
C GLY A 60 2.68 18.89 -3.92
N GLY A 61 1.73 19.26 -4.77
CA GLY A 61 0.94 18.30 -5.53
C GLY A 61 0.01 17.44 -4.65
N THR A 62 -0.58 16.43 -5.25
CA THR A 62 -1.45 15.47 -4.56
C THR A 62 -0.68 14.56 -3.59
N THR A 63 0.62 14.40 -3.78
CA THR A 63 1.51 13.60 -2.94
C THR A 63 1.52 14.11 -1.49
N GLN A 64 1.56 15.44 -1.29
CA GLN A 64 1.55 16.02 0.06
C GLN A 64 0.22 15.77 0.80
N LEU A 65 -0.90 15.72 0.09
CA LEU A 65 -2.17 15.33 0.69
C LEU A 65 -2.17 13.87 1.14
N LEU A 66 -1.59 12.99 0.34
CA LEU A 66 -1.43 11.57 0.70
C LEU A 66 -0.54 11.40 1.93
N ILE A 67 0.63 12.05 1.93
CA ILE A 67 1.54 12.04 3.08
C ILE A 67 0.80 12.50 4.33
N LEU A 68 0.02 13.58 4.25
CA LEU A 68 -0.78 14.06 5.36
C LEU A 68 -1.79 13.00 5.84
N LEU A 69 -2.47 12.30 4.92
CA LEU A 69 -3.47 11.28 5.27
C LEU A 69 -2.87 10.04 5.92
N VAL A 70 -1.65 9.64 5.55
CA VAL A 70 -1.01 8.43 6.07
C VAL A 70 -0.10 8.70 7.27
N THR A 71 0.24 9.95 7.55
CA THR A 71 1.08 10.33 8.70
C THR A 71 0.39 9.95 10.01
N PRO A 72 1.05 9.25 10.94
CA PRO A 72 0.48 8.91 12.23
C PRO A 72 -0.04 10.15 12.99
N GLY A 73 -1.26 10.07 13.50
CA GLY A 73 -1.92 11.17 14.23
C GLY A 73 -2.60 12.24 13.38
N SER A 74 -2.30 12.34 12.08
CA SER A 74 -2.95 13.31 11.18
C SER A 74 -4.45 13.08 11.03
N LEU A 75 -4.90 11.83 10.98
CA LEU A 75 -6.32 11.49 10.88
C LEU A 75 -7.10 11.94 12.12
N VAL A 76 -6.50 11.84 13.31
CA VAL A 76 -7.08 12.38 14.54
C VAL A 76 -7.19 13.90 14.46
N LEU A 77 -6.13 14.58 14.01
CA LEU A 77 -6.12 16.03 13.82
C LEU A 77 -7.20 16.46 12.80
N LEU A 78 -7.32 15.76 11.67
CA LEU A 78 -8.35 16.01 10.67
C LEU A 78 -9.77 15.77 11.23
N GLY A 79 -9.94 14.75 12.06
CA GLY A 79 -11.18 14.48 12.79
C GLY A 79 -11.55 15.62 13.74
N VAL A 80 -10.61 16.11 14.52
CA VAL A 80 -10.81 17.27 15.41
C VAL A 80 -11.15 18.52 14.59
N LEU A 81 -10.43 18.78 13.50
CA LEU A 81 -10.69 19.92 12.61
C LEU A 81 -12.10 19.82 11.98
N ASN A 82 -12.51 18.63 11.57
CA ASN A 82 -13.86 18.36 11.06
C ASN A 82 -14.94 18.69 12.11
N LEU A 83 -14.74 18.28 13.37
CA LEU A 83 -15.65 18.59 14.48
C LEU A 83 -15.69 20.08 14.78
N LEU A 84 -14.57 20.77 14.80
CA LEU A 84 -14.49 22.22 15.00
C LEU A 84 -15.21 22.97 13.89
N LEU A 85 -15.05 22.54 12.64
CA LEU A 85 -15.72 23.13 11.48
C LEU A 85 -17.25 22.87 11.55
N ALA A 86 -17.67 21.68 11.97
CA ALA A 86 -19.09 21.40 12.21
C ALA A 86 -19.66 22.31 13.29
N ALA A 87 -18.99 22.41 14.44
CA ALA A 87 -19.40 23.30 15.55
C ALA A 87 -19.48 24.77 15.10
N TRP A 88 -18.51 25.22 14.31
CA TRP A 88 -18.51 26.57 13.72
C TRP A 88 -19.73 26.78 12.81
N ARG A 89 -20.04 25.84 11.93
CA ARG A 89 -21.22 25.92 11.03
C ARG A 89 -22.53 25.94 11.82
N PHE A 90 -22.68 25.10 12.84
CA PHE A 90 -23.84 25.13 13.74
C PHE A 90 -23.92 26.45 14.51
N GLY A 91 -22.80 26.96 15.04
CA GLY A 91 -22.71 28.23 15.73
C GLY A 91 -23.14 29.42 14.87
N THR A 92 -22.68 29.46 13.61
CA THR A 92 -23.06 30.55 12.68
C THR A 92 -24.55 30.54 12.35
N LEU A 93 -25.14 29.35 12.16
CA LEU A 93 -26.57 29.20 11.92
C LEU A 93 -27.38 29.56 13.18
N ALA A 94 -26.98 29.10 14.34
CA ALA A 94 -27.62 29.45 15.62
C ALA A 94 -27.57 30.96 15.89
N HIS A 95 -26.45 31.61 15.59
CA HIS A 95 -26.30 33.05 15.68
C HIS A 95 -27.29 33.78 14.75
N LEU A 96 -27.41 33.36 13.50
CA LEU A 96 -28.37 33.94 12.54
C LEU A 96 -29.81 33.76 13.03
N LEU A 97 -30.16 32.54 13.49
CA LEU A 97 -31.55 32.22 13.91
C LEU A 97 -31.99 32.98 15.17
N ARG A 98 -31.05 33.48 16.03
CA ARG A 98 -31.38 34.34 17.14
C ARG A 98 -31.86 35.73 16.68
N GLY A 99 -31.36 36.19 15.51
CA GLY A 99 -31.71 37.50 14.94
C GLY A 99 -32.95 37.50 14.02
N VAL A 100 -33.42 36.31 13.65
CA VAL A 100 -34.44 36.11 12.58
C VAL A 100 -35.68 35.38 13.13
N ARG A 101 -36.87 35.93 12.86
CA ARG A 101 -38.16 35.27 13.23
C ARG A 101 -38.66 34.43 12.07
N LEU A 102 -38.77 33.11 12.28
CA LEU A 102 -39.31 32.16 11.31
C LEU A 102 -40.57 31.49 11.83
N PRO A 103 -41.60 31.28 10.96
CA PRO A 103 -42.76 30.49 11.29
C PRO A 103 -42.41 29.02 11.58
N ARG A 104 -43.26 28.28 12.28
CA ARG A 104 -42.94 26.89 12.70
C ARG A 104 -42.60 25.98 11.52
N ARG A 105 -43.29 26.11 10.40
CA ARG A 105 -43.00 25.35 9.16
C ARG A 105 -41.60 25.59 8.63
N ASP A 106 -41.20 26.85 8.54
CA ASP A 106 -39.88 27.24 8.02
C ASP A 106 -38.73 26.84 8.97
N ARG A 107 -38.99 26.84 10.30
CA ARG A 107 -38.03 26.30 11.29
C ARG A 107 -37.79 24.82 11.10
N VAL A 108 -38.83 24.01 10.81
CA VAL A 108 -38.68 22.58 10.49
C VAL A 108 -37.83 22.41 9.23
N LEU A 109 -38.12 23.20 8.17
CA LEU A 109 -37.35 23.13 6.91
C LEU A 109 -35.87 23.47 7.14
N VAL A 110 -35.58 24.52 7.90
CA VAL A 110 -34.21 24.90 8.25
C VAL A 110 -33.52 23.81 9.07
N PHE A 111 -34.22 23.20 10.02
CA PHE A 111 -33.70 22.09 10.81
C PHE A 111 -33.36 20.88 9.92
N VAL A 112 -34.24 20.46 9.00
CA VAL A 112 -33.96 19.37 8.06
C VAL A 112 -32.81 19.73 7.12
N ALA A 113 -32.78 20.96 6.60
CA ALA A 113 -31.67 21.43 5.76
C ALA A 113 -30.34 21.41 6.53
N THR A 114 -30.33 21.79 7.81
CA THR A 114 -29.14 21.74 8.67
C THR A 114 -28.67 20.32 8.88
N LEU A 115 -29.59 19.38 9.12
CA LEU A 115 -29.27 17.97 9.26
C LEU A 115 -28.61 17.42 7.97
N LEU A 116 -29.17 17.74 6.81
CA LEU A 116 -28.68 17.23 5.52
C LEU A 116 -27.41 17.96 5.05
N LEU A 117 -27.32 19.28 5.18
CA LEU A 117 -26.23 20.09 4.61
C LEU A 117 -25.06 20.32 5.57
N VAL A 118 -25.28 20.15 6.88
CA VAL A 118 -24.23 20.34 7.88
C VAL A 118 -23.91 19.01 8.57
N ALA A 119 -24.86 18.39 9.27
CA ALA A 119 -24.56 17.22 10.08
C ALA A 119 -24.14 16.01 9.24
N ALA A 120 -24.89 15.66 8.19
CA ALA A 120 -24.63 14.46 7.41
C ALA A 120 -23.23 14.45 6.75
N PRO A 121 -22.75 15.52 6.08
CA PRO A 121 -21.39 15.52 5.51
C PRO A 121 -20.30 15.39 6.56
N HIS A 122 -20.43 16.07 7.71
CA HIS A 122 -19.42 15.99 8.76
C HIS A 122 -19.39 14.61 9.44
N ILE A 123 -20.55 13.97 9.63
CA ILE A 123 -20.63 12.59 10.12
C ILE A 123 -20.01 11.63 9.10
N ALA A 124 -20.31 11.79 7.81
CA ALA A 124 -19.73 10.95 6.76
C ALA A 124 -18.20 11.06 6.74
N VAL A 125 -17.65 12.27 6.73
CA VAL A 125 -16.19 12.50 6.79
C VAL A 125 -15.59 11.88 8.06
N GLY A 126 -16.20 12.12 9.23
CA GLY A 126 -15.71 11.55 10.50
C GLY A 126 -15.64 10.02 10.46
N ARG A 127 -16.70 9.36 9.98
CA ARG A 127 -16.73 7.90 9.83
C ARG A 127 -15.68 7.41 8.84
N SER A 128 -15.49 8.11 7.72
CA SER A 128 -14.45 7.75 6.74
C SER A 128 -13.04 7.86 7.32
N LEU A 129 -12.75 8.89 8.13
CA LEU A 129 -11.46 9.03 8.78
C LEU A 129 -11.19 7.91 9.79
N VAL A 130 -12.20 7.54 10.60
CA VAL A 130 -12.08 6.42 11.55
C VAL A 130 -11.87 5.11 10.81
N ALA A 131 -12.68 4.81 9.80
CA ALA A 131 -12.55 3.58 9.02
C ALA A 131 -11.19 3.48 8.31
N PHE A 132 -10.66 4.61 7.85
CA PHE A 132 -9.34 4.65 7.23
C PHE A 132 -8.21 4.44 8.24
N ASP A 133 -8.33 5.01 9.45
CA ASP A 133 -7.37 4.78 10.54
C ASP A 133 -7.34 3.32 10.99
N GLU A 134 -8.50 2.71 11.22
CA GLU A 134 -8.63 1.30 11.57
C GLU A 134 -7.98 0.40 10.53
N LEU A 135 -8.20 0.69 9.24
CA LEU A 135 -7.59 -0.07 8.17
C LEU A 135 -6.07 0.04 8.16
N LEU A 136 -5.51 1.26 8.29
CA LEU A 136 -4.07 1.43 8.33
C LEU A 136 -3.46 0.64 9.49
N ASN A 137 -4.13 0.59 10.64
CA ASN A 137 -3.69 -0.19 11.79
C ASN A 137 -3.80 -1.70 11.56
N GLU A 138 -4.80 -2.18 10.83
CA GLU A 138 -4.95 -3.62 10.54
C GLU A 138 -4.01 -4.11 9.41
N THR A 139 -3.71 -3.26 8.44
CA THR A 139 -2.91 -3.65 7.28
C THR A 139 -1.41 -3.55 7.53
N PHE A 140 -0.99 -2.53 8.30
CA PHE A 140 0.41 -2.24 8.54
C PHE A 140 0.81 -2.68 9.96
N ALA A 141 2.04 -3.20 10.09
CA ALA A 141 2.55 -3.64 11.38
C ALA A 141 2.59 -2.48 12.40
N GLU A 142 2.07 -2.73 13.60
CA GLU A 142 2.28 -1.79 14.71
C GLU A 142 3.69 -1.93 15.25
N THR A 143 4.36 -0.81 15.47
CA THR A 143 5.57 -0.77 16.27
C THR A 143 5.16 -0.87 17.75
N SER A 144 4.94 -2.07 18.25
CA SER A 144 4.77 -2.27 19.70
C SER A 144 6.10 -1.92 20.38
N PRO A 145 6.10 -1.04 21.40
CA PRO A 145 7.28 -0.88 22.25
C PRO A 145 7.57 -2.24 22.89
N SER A 146 8.76 -2.79 22.66
CA SER A 146 9.24 -3.95 23.39
C SER A 146 9.02 -3.73 24.88
N PRO A 147 8.38 -4.67 25.60
CA PRO A 147 8.37 -4.59 27.04
C PRO A 147 9.83 -4.64 27.49
N SER A 148 10.26 -3.61 28.20
CA SER A 148 11.56 -3.58 28.85
C SER A 148 11.61 -4.76 29.81
N THR A 149 12.31 -5.83 29.44
CA THR A 149 12.67 -6.91 30.36
C THR A 149 13.60 -6.34 31.40
N SER A 150 13.03 -6.01 32.54
CA SER A 150 13.82 -5.88 33.77
C SER A 150 14.46 -7.24 34.08
N PRO A 151 15.76 -7.29 34.31
CA PRO A 151 16.40 -8.53 34.76
C PRO A 151 16.21 -8.65 36.26
N ASN A 152 15.29 -9.48 36.71
CA ASN A 152 15.42 -10.18 37.96
C ASN A 152 14.21 -11.10 38.16
N GLU A 153 14.43 -12.39 38.08
CA GLU A 153 14.11 -13.28 39.19
C GLU A 153 14.61 -14.70 38.87
N SER A 154 15.51 -15.12 39.73
CA SER A 154 15.94 -16.50 39.89
C SER A 154 14.77 -17.37 40.35
N ALA A 155 14.49 -18.48 39.70
CA ALA A 155 13.79 -19.60 40.32
C ALA A 155 14.15 -20.93 39.68
N SER A 156 14.92 -21.69 40.40
CA SER A 156 14.86 -23.14 40.71
C SER A 156 14.12 -24.06 39.73
N ALA A 157 14.85 -25.03 39.18
CA ALA A 157 14.31 -26.28 38.69
C ALA A 157 13.76 -27.15 39.85
N PRO A 158 12.75 -27.98 39.61
CA PRO A 158 13.00 -29.41 39.70
C PRO A 158 12.16 -30.30 38.74
N GLY A 159 12.72 -31.47 38.41
CA GLY A 159 12.00 -32.75 38.35
C GLY A 159 11.62 -33.24 36.97
N SER A 160 12.43 -34.11 36.41
CA SER A 160 12.00 -35.11 35.42
C SER A 160 10.92 -36.04 35.99
N PRO A 161 10.04 -36.58 35.16
CA PRO A 161 9.74 -38.01 35.23
C PRO A 161 9.85 -38.77 33.91
N SER A 162 10.22 -40.00 34.05
CA SER A 162 10.41 -41.07 33.08
C SER A 162 9.14 -41.57 32.36
N PRO A 163 9.32 -42.46 31.41
CA PRO A 163 8.37 -42.69 30.32
C PRO A 163 7.42 -43.89 30.57
N GLY A 164 6.28 -43.83 29.92
CA GLY A 164 5.40 -45.02 29.88
C GLY A 164 4.01 -44.68 29.32
N GLY A 165 3.65 -45.34 28.23
CA GLY A 165 2.27 -45.42 27.82
C GLY A 165 2.04 -45.33 26.33
N SER A 166 2.12 -46.47 25.61
CA SER A 166 1.56 -46.68 24.30
C SER A 166 0.04 -46.47 24.34
N ALA A 167 -0.49 -45.66 23.43
CA ALA A 167 -1.91 -45.64 23.17
C ALA A 167 -2.16 -45.63 21.65
N ASP A 168 -2.87 -46.66 21.23
CA ASP A 168 -3.45 -46.86 19.90
C ASP A 168 -4.21 -45.61 19.39
N VAL A 169 -3.96 -45.24 18.18
CA VAL A 169 -4.76 -44.21 17.47
C VAL A 169 -5.60 -44.90 16.41
N SER A 170 -6.86 -45.10 16.72
CA SER A 170 -7.90 -45.40 15.72
C SER A 170 -8.25 -44.15 14.90
N PRO A 171 -8.46 -44.25 13.57
CA PRO A 171 -8.85 -43.14 12.75
C PRO A 171 -10.38 -42.98 12.71
N GLY A 172 -10.87 -41.90 13.21
CA GLY A 172 -12.28 -41.57 13.09
C GLY A 172 -12.75 -40.40 13.92
N THR A 173 -12.52 -39.18 13.43
CA THR A 173 -13.37 -38.05 13.84
C THR A 173 -13.46 -37.06 12.67
N SER A 174 -14.66 -36.99 12.10
CA SER A 174 -15.07 -35.98 11.12
C SER A 174 -14.97 -34.60 11.74
N VAL A 175 -14.01 -33.82 11.27
CA VAL A 175 -13.90 -32.40 11.64
C VAL A 175 -14.99 -31.62 10.91
N GLY A 176 -15.84 -31.00 11.68
CA GLY A 176 -16.95 -30.18 11.26
C GLY A 176 -16.52 -29.07 10.29
N ARG A 177 -17.34 -28.87 9.29
CA ARG A 177 -17.29 -27.80 8.31
C ARG A 177 -17.49 -26.44 9.01
N GLY A 178 -16.42 -25.87 9.52
CA GLY A 178 -16.38 -24.47 9.93
C GLY A 178 -16.04 -23.62 8.72
N GLY A 179 -17.00 -22.86 8.19
CA GLY A 179 -16.76 -21.84 7.20
C GLY A 179 -15.90 -20.74 7.77
N GLY A 180 -14.59 -20.92 7.72
CA GLY A 180 -13.63 -19.87 8.05
C GLY A 180 -13.51 -18.93 6.86
N THR A 181 -14.03 -17.72 6.97
CA THR A 181 -13.54 -16.58 6.21
C THR A 181 -12.03 -16.53 6.43
N GLY A 182 -11.28 -16.80 5.35
CA GLY A 182 -9.82 -16.88 5.43
C GLY A 182 -9.20 -15.49 5.61
N THR A 183 -9.38 -14.90 6.77
CA THR A 183 -8.63 -13.73 7.19
C THR A 183 -7.14 -14.08 7.25
N LEU A 184 -6.33 -13.27 6.58
CA LEU A 184 -4.89 -13.30 6.78
C LEU A 184 -4.61 -13.16 8.29
N PRO A 185 -3.69 -13.92 8.86
CA PRO A 185 -3.39 -13.79 10.28
C PRO A 185 -2.93 -12.38 10.59
N SER A 186 -3.41 -11.82 11.70
CA SER A 186 -2.82 -10.62 12.28
C SER A 186 -1.39 -10.97 12.71
N LEU A 187 -0.42 -10.54 11.94
CA LEU A 187 0.98 -10.88 12.14
C LEU A 187 1.67 -9.72 12.85
N THR A 188 1.93 -9.88 14.12
CA THR A 188 2.89 -9.03 14.84
C THR A 188 4.29 -9.48 14.42
N VAL A 189 4.84 -8.92 13.36
CA VAL A 189 6.25 -9.14 12.99
C VAL A 189 7.05 -7.98 13.54
N THR A 190 7.89 -8.23 14.51
CA THR A 190 8.95 -7.30 14.92
C THR A 190 10.01 -7.27 13.82
N THR A 191 9.90 -6.30 12.93
CA THR A 191 10.94 -6.01 11.95
C THR A 191 12.06 -5.20 12.62
N PRO A 192 13.34 -5.56 12.41
CA PRO A 192 14.47 -4.91 13.09
C PRO A 192 14.60 -3.41 12.83
N TRP A 193 14.01 -2.90 11.75
CA TRP A 193 14.10 -1.50 11.34
C TRP A 193 12.85 -0.66 11.70
N ALA A 194 11.88 -1.25 12.40
CA ALA A 194 10.62 -0.60 12.77
C ALA A 194 10.78 0.40 13.91
N ARG A 195 11.67 1.39 13.77
CA ARG A 195 11.74 2.54 14.68
C ARG A 195 10.91 3.70 14.12
N PRO A 196 10.13 4.41 14.96
CA PRO A 196 9.39 5.58 14.51
C PRO A 196 10.33 6.60 13.85
N GLY A 197 10.05 6.94 12.59
CA GLY A 197 10.84 7.91 11.83
C GLY A 197 12.01 7.35 11.02
N GLU A 198 12.29 6.04 11.10
CA GLU A 198 13.27 5.41 10.21
C GLU A 198 12.68 5.13 8.83
N VAL A 199 13.51 5.27 7.80
CA VAL A 199 13.14 4.89 6.44
C VAL A 199 13.06 3.36 6.33
N PRO A 200 12.12 2.81 5.51
CA PRO A 200 11.94 1.36 5.41
C PRO A 200 12.94 0.66 4.46
N TRP A 201 14.09 1.25 4.20
CA TRP A 201 15.14 0.71 3.34
C TRP A 201 16.49 0.84 4.00
N GLY A 202 17.44 -0.03 3.57
CA GLY A 202 18.81 -0.05 4.06
C GLY A 202 19.71 1.04 3.45
N ASP A 203 21.00 0.99 3.83
CA ASP A 203 22.01 1.96 3.40
C ASP A 203 22.49 1.75 1.94
N ASP A 204 22.00 0.72 1.26
CA ASP A 204 22.37 0.42 -0.14
C ASP A 204 21.63 1.31 -1.16
N GLY A 205 20.79 2.24 -0.69
CA GLY A 205 20.05 3.18 -1.52
C GLY A 205 18.93 2.56 -2.35
N LYS A 206 18.46 1.37 -1.96
CA LYS A 206 17.39 0.63 -2.63
C LYS A 206 16.32 0.23 -1.65
N PHE A 207 15.11 0.11 -2.15
CA PHE A 207 13.99 -0.47 -1.44
C PHE A 207 13.56 -1.75 -2.14
N ASP A 208 13.73 -2.87 -1.46
CA ASP A 208 13.45 -4.22 -1.96
C ASP A 208 12.15 -4.77 -1.36
N LEU A 209 11.06 -4.71 -2.14
CA LEU A 209 9.74 -5.19 -1.76
C LEU A 209 9.45 -6.56 -2.41
N LEU A 210 9.23 -7.59 -1.61
CA LEU A 210 8.78 -8.90 -2.07
C LEU A 210 7.25 -8.95 -2.14
N LEU A 211 6.70 -8.99 -3.34
CA LEU A 211 5.27 -9.20 -3.58
C LEU A 211 4.97 -10.70 -3.68
N LEU A 212 4.09 -11.18 -2.83
CA LEU A 212 3.63 -12.56 -2.77
C LEU A 212 2.14 -12.63 -3.11
N GLY A 213 1.80 -13.42 -4.13
CA GLY A 213 0.41 -13.75 -4.44
C GLY A 213 0.08 -15.14 -3.93
N SER A 214 -0.84 -15.20 -2.96
CA SER A 214 -1.32 -16.45 -2.39
C SER A 214 -2.49 -17.02 -3.20
N ASP A 215 -2.53 -18.35 -3.38
CA ASP A 215 -3.66 -19.07 -3.95
C ASP A 215 -4.74 -19.40 -2.90
N ALA A 216 -4.69 -18.77 -1.73
CA ALA A 216 -5.67 -18.97 -0.68
C ALA A 216 -7.08 -18.60 -1.18
N GLY A 217 -8.05 -19.46 -0.86
CA GLY A 217 -9.46 -19.31 -1.17
C GLY A 217 -10.29 -20.08 -0.13
N SER A 218 -11.60 -19.89 -0.14
CA SER A 218 -12.54 -20.52 0.80
C SER A 218 -12.45 -22.05 0.89
N ASP A 219 -11.97 -22.68 -0.19
CA ASP A 219 -11.96 -24.14 -0.33
C ASP A 219 -10.54 -24.76 -0.23
N ARG A 220 -9.51 -23.96 0.10
CA ARG A 220 -8.13 -24.42 0.17
C ARG A 220 -7.57 -24.34 1.59
N TRP A 221 -7.20 -25.49 2.13
CA TRP A 221 -6.58 -25.62 3.46
C TRP A 221 -5.09 -25.23 3.48
N SER A 222 -4.39 -25.30 2.32
CA SER A 222 -2.97 -24.92 2.20
C SER A 222 -2.81 -23.71 1.30
N ARG A 223 -1.94 -22.80 1.71
CA ARG A 223 -1.54 -21.63 0.92
C ARG A 223 -0.27 -21.97 0.14
N ARG A 224 -0.28 -21.65 -1.14
CA ARG A 224 0.94 -21.65 -1.97
C ARG A 224 1.17 -20.26 -2.49
N MET A 225 2.44 -19.84 -2.51
CA MET A 225 2.80 -18.55 -3.08
C MET A 225 3.02 -18.71 -4.59
N ASP A 226 1.94 -18.58 -5.35
CA ASP A 226 1.94 -18.77 -6.80
C ASP A 226 2.50 -17.57 -7.59
N VAL A 227 2.59 -16.42 -6.95
CA VAL A 227 3.25 -15.21 -7.44
C VAL A 227 4.38 -14.86 -6.49
N MET A 228 5.58 -14.70 -7.03
CA MET A 228 6.77 -14.22 -6.31
C MET A 228 7.49 -13.22 -7.18
N LEU A 229 7.40 -11.95 -6.80
CA LEU A 229 7.99 -10.82 -7.50
C LEU A 229 8.81 -10.00 -6.52
N LEU A 230 10.10 -9.83 -6.77
CA LEU A 230 10.92 -8.84 -6.08
C LEU A 230 10.85 -7.53 -6.89
N VAL A 231 10.44 -6.47 -6.23
CA VAL A 231 10.38 -5.12 -6.78
C VAL A 231 11.48 -4.31 -6.10
N GLU A 232 12.54 -3.99 -6.83
CA GLU A 232 13.63 -3.15 -6.38
C GLU A 232 13.40 -1.73 -6.88
N VAL A 233 13.42 -0.74 -5.98
CA VAL A 233 13.27 0.68 -6.29
C VAL A 233 14.55 1.41 -5.88
N ASP A 234 15.19 2.06 -6.82
CA ASP A 234 16.30 2.97 -6.56
C ASP A 234 15.77 4.23 -5.85
N VAL A 235 16.13 4.41 -4.60
CA VAL A 235 15.57 5.45 -3.72
C VAL A 235 15.87 6.85 -4.23
N ALA A 236 17.03 7.07 -4.82
CA ALA A 236 17.44 8.38 -5.30
C ALA A 236 16.70 8.80 -6.59
N THR A 237 16.48 7.85 -7.51
CA THR A 237 15.98 8.14 -8.86
C THR A 237 14.52 7.71 -9.07
N GLY A 238 13.96 6.86 -8.19
CA GLY A 238 12.65 6.25 -8.38
C GLY A 238 12.60 5.15 -9.46
N ARG A 239 13.74 4.80 -10.11
CA ARG A 239 13.77 3.72 -11.13
C ARG A 239 13.38 2.40 -10.50
N VAL A 240 12.64 1.59 -11.25
CA VAL A 240 12.07 0.33 -10.76
C VAL A 240 12.59 -0.85 -11.59
N ALA A 241 12.96 -1.93 -10.92
CA ALA A 241 13.21 -3.24 -11.52
C ALA A 241 12.28 -4.28 -10.88
N MET A 242 11.64 -5.12 -11.70
CA MET A 242 10.77 -6.20 -11.24
C MET A 242 11.35 -7.55 -11.65
N PHE A 243 11.65 -8.42 -10.69
CA PHE A 243 12.20 -9.74 -10.90
C PHE A 243 11.16 -10.81 -10.58
N GLY A 244 10.71 -11.53 -11.61
CA GLY A 244 9.75 -12.62 -11.45
C GLY A 244 10.46 -13.96 -11.24
N PHE A 245 10.09 -14.67 -10.17
CA PHE A 245 10.57 -16.02 -9.86
C PHE A 245 9.48 -17.04 -10.18
N PRO A 246 9.74 -17.99 -11.12
CA PRO A 246 8.79 -19.04 -11.40
C PRO A 246 8.52 -19.89 -10.15
N ARG A 247 7.27 -20.16 -9.87
CA ARG A 247 6.85 -20.98 -8.73
C ARG A 247 7.39 -22.42 -8.77
N ASN A 248 7.73 -22.91 -9.96
CA ASN A 248 8.24 -24.24 -10.22
C ASN A 248 9.78 -24.35 -10.23
N MET A 249 10.50 -23.34 -9.72
CA MET A 249 11.94 -23.46 -9.47
C MET A 249 12.21 -24.54 -8.44
N VAL A 250 13.24 -25.33 -8.67
CA VAL A 250 13.73 -26.43 -7.84
C VAL A 250 15.20 -26.24 -7.54
N ASN A 251 15.70 -26.78 -6.45
CA ASN A 251 17.08 -26.61 -5.96
C ASN A 251 17.41 -25.16 -5.63
N VAL A 252 16.44 -24.41 -5.13
CA VAL A 252 16.65 -23.04 -4.68
C VAL A 252 17.54 -23.05 -3.42
N PRO A 253 18.59 -22.23 -3.33
CA PRO A 253 19.46 -22.21 -2.16
C PRO A 253 18.68 -21.81 -0.91
N LEU A 254 18.90 -22.55 0.18
CA LEU A 254 18.28 -22.28 1.47
C LEU A 254 19.15 -21.31 2.30
N PRO A 255 18.54 -20.42 3.09
CA PRO A 255 19.27 -19.55 3.99
C PRO A 255 20.00 -20.38 5.07
N PRO A 256 21.05 -19.85 5.68
CA PRO A 256 21.72 -20.49 6.82
C PRO A 256 20.71 -20.82 7.93
N GLY A 257 20.77 -22.03 8.49
CA GLY A 257 19.86 -22.50 9.52
C GLY A 257 19.50 -23.98 9.44
N ALA A 258 18.55 -24.41 10.24
CA ALA A 258 18.17 -25.82 10.37
C ALA A 258 17.67 -26.43 9.05
N ALA A 259 16.87 -25.69 8.25
CA ALA A 259 16.38 -26.16 6.97
C ALA A 259 17.52 -26.44 5.96
N ARG A 260 18.53 -25.58 5.91
CA ARG A 260 19.73 -25.76 5.06
C ARG A 260 20.54 -26.98 5.53
N ASN A 261 20.74 -27.10 6.84
CA ASN A 261 21.55 -28.19 7.43
C ASN A 261 20.85 -29.56 7.24
N ALA A 262 19.53 -29.60 7.23
CA ALA A 262 18.76 -30.81 6.97
C ALA A 262 18.78 -31.25 5.48
N SER A 263 19.24 -30.39 4.57
CA SER A 263 19.28 -30.68 3.14
C SER A 263 20.72 -30.95 2.68
N PRO A 264 21.04 -32.13 2.11
CA PRO A 264 22.40 -32.47 1.65
C PRO A 264 22.98 -31.49 0.62
N CYS A 265 22.14 -30.84 -0.20
CA CYS A 265 22.57 -29.84 -1.15
C CYS A 265 22.58 -28.40 -0.59
N GLY A 266 22.12 -28.18 0.65
CA GLY A 266 21.83 -26.86 1.16
C GLY A 266 20.75 -26.11 0.35
N CYS A 267 19.91 -26.86 -0.38
CA CYS A 267 18.91 -26.35 -1.29
C CYS A 267 17.51 -26.93 -1.05
N PHE A 268 16.46 -26.21 -1.44
CA PHE A 268 15.08 -26.68 -1.40
C PHE A 268 14.75 -27.52 -2.63
N LYS A 269 14.58 -28.83 -2.44
CA LYS A 269 14.42 -29.80 -3.54
C LYS A 269 12.99 -29.90 -4.12
N LYS A 270 12.00 -29.28 -3.45
CA LYS A 270 10.62 -29.19 -3.95
C LYS A 270 10.43 -27.91 -4.76
N LEU A 271 9.21 -27.65 -5.22
CA LEU A 271 8.88 -26.42 -5.93
C LEU A 271 8.96 -25.19 -5.02
N LEU A 272 9.47 -24.10 -5.53
CA LEU A 272 9.67 -22.86 -4.75
C LEU A 272 8.39 -22.38 -4.05
N ASN A 273 7.20 -22.53 -4.68
CA ASN A 273 5.93 -22.16 -4.06
C ASN A 273 5.51 -23.04 -2.87
N GLU A 274 6.19 -24.15 -2.64
CA GLU A 274 5.94 -25.05 -1.50
C GLU A 274 6.74 -24.65 -0.26
N VAL A 275 7.70 -23.72 -0.36
CA VAL A 275 8.49 -23.26 0.80
C VAL A 275 7.59 -22.76 1.92
N TYR A 276 6.55 -21.98 1.58
CA TYR A 276 5.58 -21.49 2.55
C TYR A 276 4.86 -22.64 3.28
N THR A 277 4.34 -23.59 2.50
CA THR A 277 3.59 -24.74 3.02
C THR A 277 4.48 -25.66 3.87
N ASP A 278 5.72 -25.86 3.42
CA ASP A 278 6.72 -26.66 4.13
C ASP A 278 7.05 -26.04 5.50
N ALA A 279 7.31 -24.75 5.54
CA ALA A 279 7.65 -24.02 6.75
C ALA A 279 6.46 -23.85 7.72
N THR A 280 5.23 -23.77 7.17
CA THR A 280 4.05 -23.56 8.01
C THR A 280 3.48 -24.85 8.58
N PHE A 281 3.47 -25.95 7.78
CA PHE A 281 2.67 -27.13 8.10
C PHE A 281 3.48 -28.42 8.21
N TYR A 282 4.49 -28.63 7.35
CA TYR A 282 5.16 -29.93 7.29
C TYR A 282 6.41 -30.01 8.16
N TYR A 283 7.22 -28.93 8.19
CA TYR A 283 8.49 -28.89 8.92
C TYR A 283 8.70 -27.58 9.65
N PRO A 284 7.71 -27.12 10.46
CA PRO A 284 7.81 -25.81 11.13
C PRO A 284 9.03 -25.72 12.05
N GLN A 285 9.50 -26.83 12.61
CA GLN A 285 10.67 -26.89 13.48
C GLN A 285 12.01 -26.56 12.76
N LEU A 286 12.02 -26.58 11.43
CA LEU A 286 13.21 -26.23 10.65
C LEU A 286 13.32 -24.74 10.34
N TRP A 287 12.26 -23.98 10.62
CA TRP A 287 12.18 -22.57 10.29
C TRP A 287 11.90 -21.72 11.52
N PRO A 288 12.46 -20.48 11.60
CA PRO A 288 12.16 -19.58 12.69
C PRO A 288 10.72 -19.06 12.62
N GLY A 289 10.09 -18.85 13.78
CA GLY A 289 8.73 -18.35 13.90
C GLY A 289 7.67 -19.45 13.98
N GLU A 290 6.41 -19.08 14.03
CA GLU A 290 5.26 -19.97 14.15
C GLU A 290 4.20 -19.70 13.09
N GLY A 291 3.52 -20.75 12.65
CA GLY A 291 2.38 -20.66 11.73
C GLY A 291 2.70 -19.94 10.41
N SER A 292 1.80 -19.09 9.97
CA SER A 292 1.95 -18.34 8.70
C SER A 292 3.07 -17.32 8.72
N VAL A 293 3.49 -16.83 9.89
CA VAL A 293 4.66 -15.95 10.04
C VAL A 293 5.92 -16.68 9.60
N SER A 294 6.09 -17.92 10.09
CA SER A 294 7.20 -18.79 9.70
C SER A 294 7.22 -19.02 8.17
N GLY A 295 6.05 -19.30 7.57
CA GLY A 295 5.94 -19.52 6.13
C GLY A 295 6.36 -18.31 5.29
N ILE A 296 5.89 -17.10 5.65
CA ILE A 296 6.27 -15.85 4.95
C ILE A 296 7.76 -15.56 5.16
N ALA A 297 8.25 -15.69 6.39
CA ALA A 297 9.66 -15.50 6.72
C ALA A 297 10.57 -16.47 5.96
N ALA A 298 10.15 -17.74 5.81
CA ALA A 298 10.87 -18.74 5.04
C ALA A 298 10.96 -18.39 3.55
N VAL A 299 9.87 -17.94 2.93
CA VAL A 299 9.87 -17.48 1.53
C VAL A 299 10.78 -16.28 1.37
N ARG A 300 10.66 -15.25 2.25
CA ARG A 300 11.52 -14.07 2.27
C ARG A 300 12.99 -14.45 2.35
N ALA A 301 13.37 -15.27 3.34
CA ALA A 301 14.75 -15.69 3.54
C ALA A 301 15.30 -16.53 2.36
N THR A 302 14.46 -17.37 1.76
CA THR A 302 14.84 -18.18 0.58
C THR A 302 15.07 -17.30 -0.65
N ILE A 303 14.21 -16.32 -0.92
CA ILE A 303 14.40 -15.38 -2.04
C ILE A 303 15.62 -14.48 -1.77
N SER A 304 15.80 -14.00 -0.53
CA SER A 304 16.97 -13.23 -0.14
C SER A 304 18.27 -14.01 -0.36
N GLU A 305 18.32 -15.31 0.02
CA GLU A 305 19.48 -16.17 -0.22
C GLU A 305 19.73 -16.42 -1.71
N LEU A 306 18.65 -16.62 -2.50
CA LEU A 306 18.75 -16.80 -3.95
C LEU A 306 19.35 -15.56 -4.62
N THR A 307 18.90 -14.38 -4.23
CA THR A 307 19.20 -13.11 -4.89
C THR A 307 20.44 -12.41 -4.33
N GLN A 308 20.84 -12.78 -3.11
CA GLN A 308 21.82 -12.04 -2.29
C GLN A 308 21.45 -10.58 -2.11
N ARG A 309 20.12 -10.33 -1.97
CA ARG A 309 19.56 -9.01 -1.67
C ARG A 309 18.87 -9.05 -0.32
N PRO A 310 19.06 -8.03 0.51
CA PRO A 310 18.17 -7.83 1.65
C PRO A 310 16.77 -7.57 1.11
N ILE A 311 15.75 -8.13 1.74
CA ILE A 311 14.35 -7.84 1.41
C ILE A 311 13.83 -6.97 2.54
N ASP A 312 13.55 -5.70 2.23
CA ASP A 312 13.15 -4.71 3.22
C ASP A 312 11.72 -4.96 3.71
N ALA A 313 10.82 -5.32 2.79
CA ALA A 313 9.44 -5.56 3.13
C ALA A 313 8.81 -6.69 2.31
N VAL A 314 7.75 -7.26 2.86
CA VAL A 314 6.90 -8.25 2.19
C VAL A 314 5.47 -7.71 2.10
N LEU A 315 4.84 -7.88 0.94
CA LEU A 315 3.41 -7.66 0.76
C LEU A 315 2.79 -8.95 0.23
N VAL A 316 1.79 -9.44 0.95
CA VAL A 316 1.02 -10.64 0.57
C VAL A 316 -0.38 -10.23 0.16
N ALA A 317 -0.82 -10.65 -1.02
CA ALA A 317 -2.20 -10.50 -1.46
C ALA A 317 -2.79 -11.87 -1.81
N ASP A 318 -4.03 -12.09 -1.43
CA ASP A 318 -4.76 -13.28 -1.88
C ASP A 318 -5.59 -12.99 -3.15
N LEU A 319 -6.29 -14.02 -3.64
CA LEU A 319 -7.08 -13.90 -4.86
C LEU A 319 -8.21 -12.87 -4.76
N TRP A 320 -8.85 -12.78 -3.59
CA TRP A 320 -9.94 -11.84 -3.35
C TRP A 320 -9.44 -10.42 -3.21
N GLY A 321 -8.23 -10.24 -2.65
CA GLY A 321 -7.56 -8.95 -2.56
C GLY A 321 -7.38 -8.30 -3.93
N VAL A 322 -6.91 -9.08 -4.91
CA VAL A 322 -6.76 -8.56 -6.29
C VAL A 322 -8.11 -8.13 -6.86
N ILE A 323 -9.16 -8.97 -6.74
CA ILE A 323 -10.50 -8.64 -7.24
C ILE A 323 -10.99 -7.33 -6.61
N LYS A 324 -10.99 -7.27 -5.28
CA LYS A 324 -11.58 -6.15 -4.55
C LYS A 324 -10.82 -4.84 -4.74
N VAL A 325 -9.50 -4.89 -4.82
CA VAL A 325 -8.68 -3.69 -5.08
C VAL A 325 -8.94 -3.15 -6.47
N VAL A 326 -8.97 -4.01 -7.50
CA VAL A 326 -9.25 -3.57 -8.87
C VAL A 326 -10.68 -3.04 -8.99
N ASP A 327 -11.68 -3.69 -8.39
CA ASP A 327 -13.07 -3.20 -8.40
C ASP A 327 -13.19 -1.84 -7.68
N ALA A 328 -12.48 -1.66 -6.55
CA ALA A 328 -12.49 -0.39 -5.82
C ALA A 328 -11.78 0.75 -6.58
N MET A 329 -10.84 0.41 -7.49
CA MET A 329 -10.27 1.38 -8.44
C MET A 329 -11.25 1.78 -9.55
N GLY A 330 -12.39 1.09 -9.68
CA GLY A 330 -13.33 1.26 -10.78
C GLY A 330 -12.99 0.42 -12.01
N GLY A 331 -12.18 -0.62 -11.83
CA GLY A 331 -11.59 -1.43 -12.90
C GLY A 331 -10.25 -0.89 -13.38
N ILE A 332 -9.62 -1.58 -14.33
CA ILE A 332 -8.35 -1.19 -14.94
C ILE A 332 -8.37 -1.38 -16.46
N ASP A 333 -7.69 -0.50 -17.18
CA ASP A 333 -7.52 -0.63 -18.62
C ASP A 333 -6.27 -1.46 -18.95
N MET A 334 -6.48 -2.56 -19.65
CA MET A 334 -5.43 -3.49 -20.03
C MET A 334 -5.27 -3.57 -21.53
N ASN A 335 -4.02 -3.46 -22.01
CA ASN A 335 -3.70 -3.78 -23.40
C ASN A 335 -3.29 -5.25 -23.50
N VAL A 336 -4.22 -6.10 -23.94
CA VAL A 336 -4.03 -7.53 -24.10
C VAL A 336 -3.28 -7.81 -25.40
N THR A 337 -2.02 -8.21 -25.31
CA THR A 337 -1.17 -8.48 -26.49
C THR A 337 -1.52 -9.80 -27.18
N GLU A 338 -1.88 -10.83 -26.40
CA GLU A 338 -2.22 -12.16 -26.89
C GLU A 338 -3.59 -12.57 -26.34
N PRO A 339 -4.55 -12.97 -27.18
CA PRO A 339 -5.88 -13.38 -26.72
C PRO A 339 -5.79 -14.63 -25.85
N ILE A 340 -6.67 -14.74 -24.86
CA ILE A 340 -6.73 -15.87 -23.94
C ILE A 340 -7.98 -16.71 -24.23
N TYR A 341 -7.80 -17.99 -24.31
CA TYR A 341 -8.88 -18.97 -24.37
C TYR A 341 -8.59 -20.12 -23.40
N ASP A 342 -9.31 -20.15 -22.28
CA ASP A 342 -9.19 -21.19 -21.26
C ASP A 342 -10.53 -21.89 -21.10
N LYS A 343 -10.60 -23.16 -21.54
CA LYS A 343 -11.86 -23.94 -21.58
C LYS A 343 -12.37 -24.30 -20.18
N ASN A 344 -11.46 -24.37 -19.20
CA ASN A 344 -11.74 -24.85 -17.86
C ASN A 344 -11.11 -23.93 -16.80
N TYR A 345 -11.29 -22.61 -16.99
CA TYR A 345 -10.79 -21.64 -16.02
C TYR A 345 -11.53 -21.81 -14.68
N PRO A 346 -10.81 -22.02 -13.56
CA PRO A 346 -11.43 -22.13 -12.24
C PRO A 346 -11.75 -20.73 -11.68
N ASP A 347 -12.95 -20.24 -12.01
CA ASP A 347 -13.44 -18.96 -11.49
C ASP A 347 -13.78 -19.12 -10.01
N PRO A 348 -13.36 -18.17 -9.13
CA PRO A 348 -13.57 -18.29 -7.70
C PRO A 348 -15.04 -18.17 -7.27
N VAL A 349 -15.93 -17.65 -8.14
CA VAL A 349 -17.35 -17.46 -7.86
C VAL A 349 -18.22 -18.47 -8.61
N LEU A 350 -17.94 -18.68 -9.90
CA LEU A 350 -18.79 -19.46 -10.81
C LEU A 350 -18.31 -20.91 -11.01
N GLY A 351 -17.18 -21.29 -10.40
CA GLY A 351 -16.57 -22.60 -10.62
C GLY A 351 -15.86 -22.69 -11.96
N SER A 352 -15.95 -23.84 -12.65
CA SER A 352 -15.28 -24.00 -13.96
C SER A 352 -16.05 -23.31 -15.08
N ILE A 353 -15.42 -22.35 -15.74
CA ILE A 353 -16.02 -21.58 -16.86
C ILE A 353 -15.12 -21.59 -18.09
N GLN A 354 -15.71 -21.29 -19.25
CA GLN A 354 -14.94 -20.96 -20.45
C GLN A 354 -14.55 -19.48 -20.43
N LEU A 355 -13.28 -19.21 -20.24
CA LEU A 355 -12.74 -17.86 -20.28
C LEU A 355 -12.29 -17.49 -21.69
N ARG A 356 -12.74 -16.35 -22.17
CA ARG A 356 -12.30 -15.75 -23.44
C ARG A 356 -11.96 -14.28 -23.21
N ILE A 357 -10.72 -13.89 -23.51
CA ILE A 357 -10.26 -12.50 -23.46
C ILE A 357 -9.65 -12.19 -24.83
N GLY A 358 -10.21 -11.23 -25.54
CA GLY A 358 -9.70 -10.79 -26.84
C GLY A 358 -8.36 -10.04 -26.71
N SER A 359 -7.72 -9.76 -27.84
CA SER A 359 -6.57 -8.84 -27.90
C SER A 359 -7.01 -7.38 -27.98
N GLY A 360 -6.10 -6.45 -27.69
CA GLY A 360 -6.32 -5.01 -27.73
C GLY A 360 -6.62 -4.39 -26.37
N LEU A 361 -6.98 -3.12 -26.37
CA LEU A 361 -7.33 -2.38 -25.16
C LEU A 361 -8.70 -2.79 -24.64
N GLN A 362 -8.80 -3.20 -23.40
CA GLN A 362 -10.01 -3.65 -22.74
C GLN A 362 -10.04 -3.14 -21.31
N HIS A 363 -11.24 -2.81 -20.83
CA HIS A 363 -11.49 -2.47 -19.43
C HIS A 363 -11.80 -3.75 -18.63
N PHE A 364 -11.02 -4.02 -17.59
CA PHE A 364 -11.14 -5.19 -16.74
C PHE A 364 -11.75 -4.82 -15.39
N ASP A 365 -12.78 -5.52 -14.98
CA ASP A 365 -13.15 -5.62 -13.58
C ASP A 365 -12.15 -6.51 -12.80
N GLY A 366 -12.30 -6.59 -11.50
CA GLY A 366 -11.39 -7.37 -10.67
C GLY A 366 -11.39 -8.86 -11.00
N ARG A 367 -12.53 -9.43 -11.40
CA ARG A 367 -12.62 -10.87 -11.78
C ARG A 367 -11.89 -11.12 -13.10
N LEU A 368 -12.08 -10.28 -14.09
CA LEU A 368 -11.41 -10.40 -15.37
C LEU A 368 -9.90 -10.18 -15.25
N ALA A 369 -9.49 -9.21 -14.41
CA ALA A 369 -8.09 -8.96 -14.08
C ALA A 369 -7.44 -10.18 -13.41
N LEU A 370 -8.12 -10.79 -12.42
CA LEU A 370 -7.66 -12.02 -11.80
C LEU A 370 -7.59 -13.17 -12.80
N ALA A 371 -8.62 -13.33 -13.65
CA ALA A 371 -8.68 -14.37 -14.67
C ALA A 371 -7.53 -14.25 -15.68
N TYR A 372 -7.22 -13.03 -16.12
CA TYR A 372 -6.08 -12.72 -16.97
C TYR A 372 -4.75 -13.14 -16.34
N ALA A 373 -4.56 -12.82 -15.06
CA ALA A 373 -3.33 -13.11 -14.32
C ALA A 373 -3.17 -14.61 -13.96
N ARG A 374 -4.25 -15.40 -13.95
CA ARG A 374 -4.24 -16.80 -13.47
C ARG A 374 -4.37 -17.86 -14.55
N SER A 375 -5.01 -17.56 -15.69
CA SER A 375 -5.23 -18.55 -16.76
C SER A 375 -3.92 -19.22 -17.20
N ARG A 376 -3.95 -20.54 -17.45
CA ARG A 376 -2.77 -21.36 -17.78
C ARG A 376 -2.98 -22.34 -18.94
N HIS A 377 -4.22 -22.63 -19.29
CA HIS A 377 -4.52 -23.72 -20.26
C HIS A 377 -4.03 -23.45 -21.67
N GLN A 378 -3.69 -22.22 -21.99
CA GLN A 378 -3.21 -21.83 -23.31
C GLN A 378 -1.68 -21.71 -23.36
N ASP A 379 -1.04 -21.39 -22.21
CA ASP A 379 0.39 -21.17 -22.15
C ASP A 379 1.01 -21.70 -20.84
N SER A 380 2.33 -21.56 -20.72
CA SER A 380 3.10 -22.03 -19.58
C SER A 380 2.94 -21.11 -18.35
N ASP A 381 3.46 -21.56 -17.19
CA ASP A 381 3.64 -20.73 -16.00
C ASP A 381 4.41 -19.41 -16.29
N TYR A 382 5.22 -19.38 -17.33
CA TYR A 382 6.00 -18.21 -17.73
C TYR A 382 5.16 -17.15 -18.46
N GLY A 383 4.20 -17.56 -19.27
CA GLY A 383 3.19 -16.67 -19.85
C GLY A 383 2.34 -16.02 -18.76
N ARG A 384 1.96 -16.81 -17.75
CA ARG A 384 1.28 -16.28 -16.57
C ARG A 384 2.10 -15.19 -15.85
N MET A 385 3.41 -15.37 -15.65
CA MET A 385 4.27 -14.33 -15.05
C MET A 385 4.28 -13.03 -15.87
N ARG A 386 4.29 -13.12 -17.21
CA ARG A 386 4.19 -11.92 -18.07
C ARG A 386 2.90 -11.16 -17.79
N ARG A 387 1.78 -11.87 -17.69
CA ARG A 387 0.47 -11.26 -17.42
C ARG A 387 0.38 -10.66 -16.02
N GLN A 388 0.98 -11.31 -15.02
CA GLN A 388 1.05 -10.77 -13.66
C GLN A 388 1.85 -9.45 -13.60
N GLN A 389 2.99 -9.38 -14.27
CA GLN A 389 3.76 -8.14 -14.37
C GLN A 389 2.99 -7.07 -15.14
N ALA A 390 2.31 -7.43 -16.24
CA ALA A 390 1.49 -6.49 -17.01
C ALA A 390 0.32 -5.93 -16.17
N LEU A 391 -0.33 -6.80 -15.37
CA LEU A 391 -1.39 -6.38 -14.46
C LEU A 391 -0.89 -5.37 -13.41
N LEU A 392 0.26 -5.64 -12.79
CA LEU A 392 0.85 -4.71 -11.81
C LEU A 392 1.21 -3.36 -12.45
N LEU A 393 1.71 -3.36 -13.69
CA LEU A 393 1.97 -2.12 -14.41
C LEU A 393 0.69 -1.35 -14.72
N ALA A 394 -0.39 -2.02 -15.15
CA ALA A 394 -1.67 -1.38 -15.39
C ALA A 394 -2.28 -0.80 -14.12
N ILE A 395 -2.19 -1.50 -13.00
CA ILE A 395 -2.58 -0.97 -11.69
C ILE A 395 -1.77 0.29 -11.37
N ARG A 396 -0.43 0.24 -11.47
CA ARG A 396 0.45 1.38 -11.23
C ARG A 396 0.08 2.59 -12.10
N ASP A 397 -0.10 2.38 -13.40
CA ASP A 397 -0.32 3.45 -14.36
C ASP A 397 -1.67 4.16 -14.14
N GLN A 398 -2.62 3.50 -13.46
CA GLN A 398 -3.92 4.04 -13.12
C GLN A 398 -4.03 4.55 -11.67
N LEU A 399 -2.98 4.40 -10.86
CA LEU A 399 -2.88 5.03 -9.54
C LEU A 399 -2.68 6.53 -9.71
N GLY A 400 -3.77 7.28 -9.71
CA GLY A 400 -3.77 8.74 -9.89
C GLY A 400 -4.60 9.48 -8.83
N ALA A 401 -4.84 10.77 -9.04
CA ALA A 401 -5.58 11.62 -8.12
C ALA A 401 -6.98 11.09 -7.77
N ALA A 402 -7.69 10.49 -8.74
CA ALA A 402 -9.01 9.88 -8.50
C ALA A 402 -8.93 8.67 -7.55
N THR A 403 -7.87 7.88 -7.66
CA THR A 403 -7.60 6.73 -6.76
C THR A 403 -7.35 7.21 -5.32
N ILE A 404 -6.65 8.35 -5.18
CA ILE A 404 -6.39 8.98 -3.89
C ILE A 404 -7.70 9.41 -3.20
N LEU A 405 -8.61 10.02 -3.96
CA LEU A 405 -9.92 10.40 -3.44
C LEU A 405 -10.76 9.19 -3.01
N ASN A 406 -10.49 8.04 -3.60
CA ASN A 406 -11.14 6.77 -3.27
C ASN A 406 -10.33 5.89 -2.31
N ALA A 407 -9.23 6.41 -1.72
CA ALA A 407 -8.37 5.67 -0.80
C ALA A 407 -9.12 4.95 0.33
N PRO A 408 -10.16 5.53 0.99
CA PRO A 408 -10.92 4.81 2.00
C PRO A 408 -11.67 3.57 1.45
N ALA A 409 -12.15 3.62 0.22
CA ALA A 409 -12.83 2.48 -0.41
C ALA A 409 -11.82 1.39 -0.80
N LEU A 410 -10.67 1.77 -1.38
CA LEU A 410 -9.56 0.87 -1.68
C LEU A 410 -9.07 0.15 -0.42
N ALA A 411 -8.94 0.89 0.58
CA ALA A 411 -8.53 0.50 1.88
C ALA A 411 -9.51 -0.53 2.47
N SER A 412 -10.79 -0.21 2.50
CA SER A 412 -11.84 -1.14 2.93
C SER A 412 -11.89 -2.42 2.07
N ALA A 413 -11.61 -2.30 0.77
CA ALA A 413 -11.57 -3.43 -0.15
C ALA A 413 -10.37 -4.36 0.11
N ALA A 414 -9.21 -3.81 0.47
CA ALA A 414 -7.99 -4.55 0.78
C ALA A 414 -8.02 -5.23 2.14
N LYS A 415 -8.87 -4.76 3.07
CA LYS A 415 -8.96 -5.23 4.44
C LYS A 415 -9.14 -6.74 4.53
N GLY A 416 -8.22 -7.41 5.23
CA GLY A 416 -8.22 -8.87 5.43
C GLY A 416 -7.75 -9.71 4.24
N TYR A 417 -7.45 -9.08 3.09
CA TYR A 417 -6.98 -9.75 1.88
C TYR A 417 -5.56 -9.37 1.47
N VAL A 418 -5.08 -8.26 2.00
CA VAL A 418 -3.70 -7.77 1.81
C VAL A 418 -3.05 -7.63 3.17
N TRP A 419 -1.82 -8.09 3.28
CA TRP A 419 -1.00 -7.99 4.48
C TRP A 419 0.43 -7.55 4.12
N THR A 420 1.06 -6.78 5.01
CA THR A 420 2.47 -6.38 4.89
C THR A 420 3.12 -6.28 6.27
N ASP A 421 4.44 -6.47 6.30
CA ASP A 421 5.27 -6.23 7.48
C ASP A 421 5.80 -4.80 7.57
N LEU A 422 5.40 -3.93 6.65
CA LEU A 422 5.73 -2.51 6.68
C LEU A 422 5.10 -1.84 7.90
N PRO A 423 5.84 -1.09 8.71
CA PRO A 423 5.27 -0.32 9.80
C PRO A 423 4.51 0.89 9.25
N ARG A 424 3.41 1.23 9.92
CA ARG A 424 2.59 2.39 9.56
C ARG A 424 3.41 3.69 9.51
N SER A 425 4.41 3.83 10.38
CA SER A 425 5.29 5.01 10.45
C SER A 425 6.13 5.23 9.18
N SER A 426 6.37 4.19 8.38
CA SER A 426 7.13 4.29 7.12
C SER A 426 6.29 4.81 5.94
N LEU A 427 4.96 4.82 6.04
CA LEU A 427 4.07 5.19 4.95
C LEU A 427 4.36 6.56 4.31
N PRO A 428 4.65 7.64 5.06
CA PRO A 428 4.98 8.93 4.46
C PRO A 428 6.19 8.84 3.50
N ASN A 429 7.23 8.11 3.90
CA ASN A 429 8.44 7.91 3.08
C ASN A 429 8.15 7.05 1.86
N LEU A 430 7.30 6.00 2.01
CA LEU A 430 6.88 5.15 0.90
C LEU A 430 6.01 5.88 -0.11
N VAL A 431 5.09 6.73 0.34
CA VAL A 431 4.27 7.58 -0.55
C VAL A 431 5.15 8.49 -1.39
N ASP A 432 6.17 9.11 -0.80
CA ASP A 432 7.14 9.93 -1.54
C ASP A 432 7.94 9.09 -2.54
N LEU A 433 8.49 7.95 -2.12
CA LEU A 433 9.23 7.04 -2.98
C LEU A 433 8.39 6.53 -4.15
N PHE A 434 7.17 6.04 -3.87
CA PHE A 434 6.29 5.50 -4.90
C PHE A 434 5.72 6.57 -5.83
N SER A 435 5.56 7.81 -5.38
CA SER A 435 5.17 8.92 -6.27
C SER A 435 6.24 9.19 -7.33
N ARG A 436 7.52 9.07 -6.98
CA ARG A 436 8.64 9.15 -7.93
C ARG A 436 8.69 7.91 -8.83
N ALA A 437 8.49 6.73 -8.26
CA ALA A 437 8.47 5.46 -8.99
C ALA A 437 7.28 5.35 -9.98
N ALA A 438 6.17 6.03 -9.72
CA ALA A 438 4.97 6.00 -10.58
C ALA A 438 5.23 6.47 -12.00
N THR A 439 6.13 7.43 -12.20
CA THR A 439 6.51 7.99 -13.50
C THR A 439 7.82 7.45 -14.06
N ALA A 440 8.54 6.65 -13.27
CA ALA A 440 9.84 6.15 -13.64
C ALA A 440 9.74 4.95 -14.61
N GLN A 441 10.83 4.75 -15.36
CA GLN A 441 10.97 3.58 -16.23
C GLN A 441 11.06 2.31 -15.40
N VAL A 442 10.27 1.29 -15.77
CA VAL A 442 10.29 -0.05 -15.16
C VAL A 442 11.03 -1.03 -16.04
N ARG A 443 11.96 -1.77 -15.45
CA ARG A 443 12.65 -2.90 -16.10
C ARG A 443 12.05 -4.21 -15.61
N LEU A 444 11.70 -5.08 -16.55
CA LEU A 444 11.06 -6.38 -16.25
C LEU A 444 12.03 -7.52 -16.52
N TYR A 445 12.31 -8.29 -15.49
CA TYR A 445 13.13 -9.50 -15.56
C TYR A 445 12.30 -10.72 -15.20
N ARG A 446 12.47 -11.80 -15.94
CA ARG A 446 11.80 -13.09 -15.71
C ARG A 446 12.83 -14.21 -15.78
N PHE A 447 12.99 -14.94 -14.69
CA PHE A 447 13.93 -16.05 -14.62
C PHE A 447 13.30 -17.33 -15.16
N ALA A 448 13.03 -17.36 -16.47
CA ALA A 448 12.31 -18.40 -17.18
C ALA A 448 13.17 -19.13 -18.22
N PRO A 449 12.86 -20.38 -18.60
CA PRO A 449 13.49 -21.06 -19.75
C PRO A 449 13.31 -20.22 -21.04
N SER A 450 14.19 -20.33 -22.02
CA SER A 450 15.39 -21.20 -22.10
C SER A 450 16.61 -20.67 -21.32
N ALA A 451 16.61 -19.40 -20.94
CA ALA A 451 17.78 -18.76 -20.30
C ALA A 451 18.02 -19.21 -18.85
N TYR A 452 16.96 -19.64 -18.16
CA TYR A 452 16.97 -20.04 -16.75
C TYR A 452 16.18 -21.34 -16.58
N PRO A 453 16.85 -22.51 -16.46
CA PRO A 453 16.16 -23.79 -16.25
C PRO A 453 15.45 -23.80 -14.89
N ALA A 454 14.37 -24.59 -14.79
CA ALA A 454 13.60 -24.72 -13.54
C ALA A 454 14.45 -25.38 -12.41
N TYR A 455 15.35 -26.31 -12.77
CA TYR A 455 16.29 -26.93 -11.84
C TYR A 455 17.56 -26.07 -11.77
N LEU A 456 17.70 -25.35 -10.67
CA LEU A 456 18.82 -24.43 -10.47
C LEU A 456 20.12 -25.20 -10.20
N ASN A 457 21.22 -24.65 -10.74
CA ASN A 457 22.58 -25.03 -10.44
C ASN A 457 23.41 -23.77 -10.11
N ALA A 458 24.64 -23.94 -9.66
CA ALA A 458 25.50 -22.84 -9.26
C ALA A 458 25.68 -21.78 -10.35
N ALA A 459 25.82 -22.20 -11.63
CA ALA A 459 25.99 -21.25 -12.75
C ALA A 459 24.70 -20.43 -12.99
N THR A 460 23.52 -21.06 -12.92
CA THR A 460 22.24 -20.38 -13.06
C THR A 460 21.99 -19.39 -11.91
N ILE A 461 22.30 -19.81 -10.68
CA ILE A 461 22.21 -18.95 -9.50
C ILE A 461 23.13 -17.74 -9.65
N ALA A 462 24.39 -17.93 -10.05
CA ALA A 462 25.32 -16.83 -10.29
C ALA A 462 24.81 -15.87 -11.38
N LYS A 463 24.22 -16.41 -12.46
CA LYS A 463 23.59 -15.60 -13.51
C LYS A 463 22.41 -14.76 -13.00
N ILE A 464 21.52 -15.35 -12.18
CA ILE A 464 20.41 -14.63 -11.54
C ILE A 464 20.94 -13.46 -10.71
N ARG A 465 21.91 -13.73 -9.83
CA ARG A 465 22.55 -12.72 -8.98
C ARG A 465 23.20 -11.59 -9.79
N SER A 466 23.91 -11.94 -10.85
CA SER A 466 24.52 -10.96 -11.76
C SER A 466 23.48 -10.05 -12.43
N VAL A 467 22.34 -10.60 -12.89
CA VAL A 467 21.26 -9.80 -13.50
C VAL A 467 20.66 -8.82 -12.50
N ILE A 468 20.42 -9.27 -11.26
CA ILE A 468 19.86 -8.42 -10.21
C ILE A 468 20.87 -7.32 -9.83
N ALA A 469 22.14 -7.67 -9.62
CA ALA A 469 23.18 -6.69 -9.27
C ALA A 469 23.37 -5.59 -10.34
N ASN A 470 23.12 -5.91 -11.61
CA ASN A 470 23.27 -4.99 -12.73
C ASN A 470 21.95 -4.39 -13.25
N ALA A 471 20.86 -4.50 -12.51
CA ALA A 471 19.57 -4.00 -12.94
C ALA A 471 19.52 -2.47 -13.09
N PHE A 472 20.29 -1.75 -12.27
CA PHE A 472 20.48 -0.31 -12.37
C PHE A 472 21.92 -0.01 -12.75
N PRO A 473 22.25 0.18 -14.04
CA PRO A 473 23.57 0.65 -14.40
C PRO A 473 23.85 2.01 -13.77
N ALA A 474 25.08 2.22 -13.35
CA ALA A 474 25.51 3.51 -12.82
C ALA A 474 25.07 4.62 -13.78
N VAL A 475 24.46 5.67 -13.24
CA VAL A 475 24.23 6.91 -13.99
C VAL A 475 25.62 7.45 -14.31
N PRO A 476 25.99 7.69 -15.58
CA PRO A 476 27.26 8.33 -15.89
C PRO A 476 27.34 9.62 -15.07
N SER A 477 28.38 9.77 -14.26
CA SER A 477 28.66 11.04 -13.62
C SER A 477 28.69 12.11 -14.72
N PRO A 478 28.02 13.25 -14.58
CA PRO A 478 28.16 14.33 -15.54
C PRO A 478 29.65 14.59 -15.70
N SER A 479 30.15 14.54 -16.93
CA SER A 479 31.53 14.94 -17.22
C SER A 479 31.73 16.32 -16.59
N PRO A 480 32.83 16.55 -15.88
CA PRO A 480 33.11 17.85 -15.30
C PRO A 480 32.98 18.89 -16.42
N SER A 481 32.20 19.93 -16.19
CA SER A 481 32.03 21.03 -17.12
C SER A 481 33.43 21.62 -17.40
N PRO A 482 33.75 22.05 -18.62
CA PRO A 482 35.07 22.64 -18.91
C PRO A 482 35.43 23.85 -18.03
N SER A 483 34.46 24.36 -17.28
CA SER A 483 34.63 25.47 -16.32
C SER A 483 35.24 25.07 -14.98
N ASP A 484 35.32 23.77 -14.68
CA ASP A 484 35.83 23.27 -13.38
C ASP A 484 37.32 22.87 -13.42
N VAL A 485 38.03 23.14 -14.53
CA VAL A 485 39.47 22.97 -14.60
C VAL A 485 40.09 24.16 -13.86
N PRO A 486 40.80 23.95 -12.74
CA PRO A 486 41.47 25.03 -12.07
C PRO A 486 42.50 25.67 -13.07
N SER A 487 42.36 26.98 -13.30
CA SER A 487 43.26 27.76 -14.10
C SER A 487 44.65 27.65 -13.48
N ILE A 488 45.52 26.88 -14.15
CA ILE A 488 46.96 26.85 -13.78
C ILE A 488 47.51 28.19 -14.25
N SER A 489 47.73 29.10 -13.27
CA SER A 489 48.52 30.30 -13.54
C SER A 489 49.88 29.93 -14.07
N PRO A 490 50.37 30.55 -15.14
CA PRO A 490 51.70 30.25 -15.64
C PRO A 490 52.77 30.64 -14.59
N GLU A 491 53.55 29.68 -14.19
CA GLU A 491 54.70 29.80 -13.31
C GLU A 491 55.71 30.78 -13.92
N ALA A 492 56.17 31.77 -13.14
CA ALA A 492 57.12 32.81 -13.58
C ALA A 492 58.40 32.17 -14.06
N SER A 493 58.85 32.53 -15.27
CA SER A 493 60.14 32.17 -15.85
C SER A 493 61.30 32.55 -14.92
N PRO A 494 62.29 31.69 -14.73
CA PRO A 494 63.46 32.02 -13.95
C PRO A 494 64.31 33.07 -14.69
N SER A 495 64.72 34.10 -13.99
CA SER A 495 65.61 35.18 -14.40
C SER A 495 66.97 34.59 -14.84
N ALA A 496 67.47 35.02 -15.98
CA ALA A 496 68.77 34.70 -16.49
C ALA A 496 69.88 35.27 -15.60
N PRO A 497 71.07 34.59 -15.44
CA PRO A 497 72.15 35.09 -14.62
C PRO A 497 72.88 36.20 -15.34
N GLU A 498 73.17 37.29 -14.62
CA GLU A 498 74.06 38.39 -15.03
C GLU A 498 75.45 37.90 -15.30
N SER A 499 75.99 38.17 -16.52
CA SER A 499 77.37 37.93 -16.92
C SER A 499 78.28 39.06 -16.42
N THR A 500 79.09 38.81 -15.45
CA THR A 500 80.32 39.62 -15.16
C THR A 500 81.43 39.20 -16.09
N SER A 501 81.94 40.14 -16.87
CA SER A 501 83.23 40.03 -17.57
C SER A 501 84.11 41.18 -17.14
N PRO A 502 85.49 40.98 -17.19
CA PRO A 502 86.52 41.74 -16.48
C PRO A 502 86.77 43.14 -17.06
#